data_5dbb6bbb48993457e934f85f969462d3
#
_entry.id   5dbb6bbb48993457e934f85f969462d3
#
_cell.length_a   1.000
_cell.length_b   1.000
_cell.length_c   1.000
_cell.angle_alpha   90.00
_cell.angle_beta   90.00
_cell.angle_gamma   90.00
#
_symmetry.space_group_name_H-M   'P 1'
#
loop_
_entity.id
_entity.type
_entity.pdbx_description
1 polymer ?
#
loop_
_entity_poly.entity_id
_entity_poly.type
_entity_poly.pdbx_seq_one_letter_code
_entity_poly.pdbx_strand_id
1 'polypeptide(L)'
;MKFQLAVNLERLDDSLAMDDVARHTLEMVQIAEDGGFNIVWAAEHHALEMTIAPNPFQILTWWASETSKVRLGTAVVNAAYWHPIKLAGEAAFLDLISGGRLEFGLGSGAYQREFDRMRPGLLQTCLLYTSDAADDSLR
;
A
#
# COMPACT_ATOMS: atom_id res chain seq x y z
N MET A 1 0.40 9.59 23.08
CA MET A 1 0.36 8.30 22.37
C MET A 1 -0.06 8.60 20.94
N LYS A 2 0.52 7.95 19.92
CA LYS A 2 0.14 8.16 18.51
C LYS A 2 -0.56 6.92 18.01
N PHE A 3 -1.76 7.06 17.46
CA PHE A 3 -2.53 5.97 16.89
C PHE A 3 -2.42 6.00 15.37
N GLN A 4 -2.42 4.82 14.77
CA GLN A 4 -2.33 4.62 13.32
C GLN A 4 -3.37 3.57 12.93
N LEU A 5 -3.93 3.69 11.73
CA LEU A 5 -4.92 2.76 11.19
C LEU A 5 -4.40 2.18 9.87
N ALA A 6 -4.28 0.88 9.78
CA ALA A 6 -4.07 0.20 8.49
C ALA A 6 -5.44 -0.20 7.93
N VAL A 7 -5.70 0.19 6.70
CA VAL A 7 -6.96 -0.07 6.00
C VAL A 7 -6.66 -0.87 4.74
N ASN A 8 -7.18 -2.09 4.71
CA ASN A 8 -7.16 -2.93 3.52
C ASN A 8 -8.53 -2.86 2.83
N LEU A 9 -8.54 -2.77 1.51
CA LEU A 9 -9.78 -2.82 0.74
C LEU A 9 -10.17 -4.30 0.54
N GLU A 10 -10.44 -4.99 1.64
CA GLU A 10 -10.76 -6.41 1.67
C GLU A 10 -12.27 -6.65 1.70
N ARG A 11 -12.73 -7.51 0.80
CA ARG A 11 -14.09 -8.03 0.80
C ARG A 11 -14.14 -9.33 1.60
N LEU A 12 -14.59 -9.25 2.83
CA LEU A 12 -14.73 -10.40 3.74
C LEU A 12 -16.02 -11.17 3.52
N ASP A 13 -17.00 -10.59 2.85
CA ASP A 13 -18.28 -11.17 2.50
C ASP A 13 -18.51 -11.02 0.99
N ASP A 14 -18.68 -12.12 0.29
CA ASP A 14 -18.89 -12.16 -1.16
C ASP A 14 -20.17 -11.46 -1.61
N SER A 15 -21.12 -11.23 -0.72
CA SER A 15 -22.34 -10.47 -0.99
C SER A 15 -22.11 -8.96 -1.07
N LEU A 16 -21.01 -8.44 -0.52
CA LEU A 16 -20.68 -7.02 -0.58
C LEU A 16 -20.18 -6.63 -1.98
N ALA A 17 -20.71 -5.55 -2.51
CA ALA A 17 -20.18 -4.95 -3.73
C ALA A 17 -18.83 -4.26 -3.44
N MET A 18 -17.91 -4.28 -4.41
CA MET A 18 -16.57 -3.71 -4.22
C MET A 18 -16.58 -2.18 -4.07
N ASP A 19 -17.57 -1.50 -4.64
CA ASP A 19 -17.77 -0.06 -4.41
C ASP A 19 -18.22 0.25 -2.98
N ASP A 20 -19.00 -0.64 -2.36
CA ASP A 20 -19.34 -0.53 -0.94
C ASP A 20 -18.09 -0.69 -0.06
N VAL A 21 -17.22 -1.67 -0.37
CA VAL A 21 -15.95 -1.86 0.33
C VAL A 21 -15.10 -0.59 0.24
N ALA A 22 -14.96 -0.02 -0.95
CA ALA A 22 -14.20 1.21 -1.15
C ALA A 22 -14.78 2.38 -0.33
N ARG A 23 -16.11 2.56 -0.36
CA ARG A 23 -16.79 3.62 0.38
C ARG A 23 -16.64 3.47 1.89
N HIS A 24 -16.81 2.25 2.42
CA HIS A 24 -16.62 1.98 3.84
C HIS A 24 -15.18 2.26 4.29
N THR A 25 -14.17 1.97 3.44
CA THR A 25 -12.78 2.31 3.79
C THR A 25 -12.56 3.80 3.88
N LEU A 26 -13.17 4.60 3.00
CA LEU A 26 -13.12 6.06 3.10
C LEU A 26 -13.77 6.56 4.39
N GLU A 27 -14.96 6.05 4.74
CA GLU A 27 -15.63 6.39 6.00
C GLU A 27 -14.74 6.08 7.22
N MET A 28 -14.07 4.92 7.23
CA MET A 28 -13.11 4.56 8.28
C MET A 28 -11.95 5.56 8.39
N VAL A 29 -11.42 6.02 7.25
CA VAL A 29 -10.35 7.02 7.19
C VAL A 29 -10.80 8.36 7.74
N GLN A 30 -12.02 8.80 7.42
CA GLN A 30 -12.61 10.05 7.93
C GLN A 30 -12.86 9.95 9.45
N ILE A 31 -13.38 8.83 9.92
CA ILE A 31 -13.55 8.57 11.37
C ILE A 31 -12.19 8.57 12.09
N ALA A 32 -11.15 8.01 11.47
CA ALA A 32 -9.81 8.02 12.03
C ALA A 32 -9.24 9.45 12.11
N GLU A 33 -9.44 10.28 11.09
CA GLU A 33 -9.05 11.70 11.13
C GLU A 33 -9.75 12.44 12.25
N ASP A 34 -11.07 12.30 12.36
CA ASP A 34 -11.89 12.94 13.40
C ASP A 34 -11.50 12.44 14.81
N GLY A 35 -11.13 11.16 14.91
CA GLY A 35 -10.62 10.55 16.13
C GLY A 35 -9.19 10.93 16.50
N GLY A 36 -8.52 11.73 15.67
CA GLY A 36 -7.16 12.20 15.93
C GLY A 36 -6.06 11.15 15.68
N PHE A 37 -6.30 10.19 14.81
CA PHE A 37 -5.26 9.26 14.35
C PHE A 37 -4.19 10.01 13.57
N ASN A 38 -2.95 9.58 13.72
CA ASN A 38 -1.79 10.24 13.09
C ASN A 38 -1.64 9.87 11.62
N ILE A 39 -1.83 8.60 11.31
CA ILE A 39 -1.55 8.05 9.97
C ILE A 39 -2.62 7.02 9.63
N VAL A 40 -3.07 7.03 8.40
CA VAL A 40 -3.82 5.93 7.77
C VAL A 40 -2.95 5.29 6.68
N TRP A 41 -2.96 3.96 6.63
CA TRP A 41 -2.09 3.19 5.75
C TRP A 41 -2.92 2.43 4.71
N ALA A 42 -2.50 2.49 3.44
CA ALA A 42 -3.02 1.67 2.37
C ALA A 42 -1.98 0.63 1.91
N ALA A 43 -2.43 -0.59 1.63
CA ALA A 43 -1.61 -1.66 1.10
C ALA A 43 -1.61 -1.66 -0.44
N GLU A 44 -0.69 -2.42 -1.04
CA GLU A 44 -0.67 -2.76 -2.45
C GLU A 44 -0.83 -4.28 -2.63
N HIS A 45 -1.88 -4.68 -3.35
CA HIS A 45 -2.15 -6.08 -3.68
C HIS A 45 -2.63 -6.24 -5.12
N HIS A 46 -2.18 -7.32 -5.77
CA HIS A 46 -2.47 -7.59 -7.16
C HIS A 46 -3.08 -8.97 -7.36
N ALA A 47 -4.14 -9.01 -8.17
CA ALA A 47 -4.78 -10.25 -8.60
C ALA A 47 -5.19 -11.18 -7.43
N LEU A 48 -5.56 -10.61 -6.30
CA LEU A 48 -6.21 -11.30 -5.18
C LEU A 48 -7.72 -11.06 -5.23
N GLU A 49 -8.50 -12.12 -5.05
CA GLU A 49 -9.96 -12.05 -5.21
C GLU A 49 -10.65 -11.26 -4.09
N MET A 50 -10.01 -11.22 -2.94
CA MET A 50 -10.57 -10.62 -1.73
C MET A 50 -10.25 -9.13 -1.58
N THR A 51 -9.36 -8.56 -2.40
CA THR A 51 -8.95 -7.16 -2.23
C THR A 51 -8.76 -6.44 -3.57
N ILE A 52 -9.10 -5.14 -3.59
CA ILE A 52 -8.87 -4.24 -4.72
C ILE A 52 -7.93 -3.11 -4.30
N ALA A 53 -6.65 -3.40 -4.23
CA ALA A 53 -5.63 -2.43 -3.84
C ALA A 53 -4.46 -2.38 -4.86
N PRO A 54 -4.73 -2.17 -6.17
CA PRO A 54 -3.70 -2.32 -7.20
C PRO A 54 -2.69 -1.17 -7.22
N ASN A 55 -3.02 -0.03 -6.63
CA ASN A 55 -2.14 1.14 -6.59
C ASN A 55 -2.42 1.96 -5.33
N PRO A 56 -1.56 1.89 -4.31
CA PRO A 56 -1.76 2.62 -3.07
C PRO A 56 -1.75 4.16 -3.26
N PHE A 57 -1.04 4.69 -4.25
CA PHE A 57 -1.04 6.13 -4.50
C PHE A 57 -2.40 6.63 -5.01
N GLN A 58 -3.11 5.84 -5.83
CA GLN A 58 -4.48 6.19 -6.24
C GLN A 58 -5.44 6.20 -5.06
N ILE A 59 -5.35 5.19 -4.19
CA ILE A 59 -6.16 5.08 -2.97
C ILE A 59 -5.89 6.29 -2.06
N LEU A 60 -4.62 6.56 -1.78
CA LEU A 60 -4.21 7.66 -0.92
C LEU A 60 -4.52 9.04 -1.52
N THR A 61 -4.49 9.19 -2.86
CA THR A 61 -4.92 10.42 -3.54
C THR A 61 -6.40 10.68 -3.32
N TRP A 62 -7.21 9.63 -3.42
CA TRP A 62 -8.63 9.73 -3.12
C TRP A 62 -8.88 10.09 -1.65
N TRP A 63 -8.21 9.43 -0.72
CA TRP A 63 -8.32 9.78 0.70
C TRP A 63 -7.78 11.18 1.00
N ALA A 64 -6.74 11.62 0.28
CA ALA A 64 -6.19 12.96 0.42
C ALA A 64 -7.20 14.07 0.09
N SER A 65 -8.07 13.84 -0.90
CA SER A 65 -9.12 14.80 -1.29
C SER A 65 -10.26 14.92 -0.26
N GLU A 66 -10.44 13.89 0.55
CA GLU A 66 -11.53 13.79 1.53
C GLU A 66 -11.06 13.99 2.99
N THR A 67 -9.77 14.30 3.18
CA THR A 67 -9.13 14.53 4.49
C THR A 67 -8.21 15.74 4.45
N SER A 68 -7.85 16.28 5.61
CA SER A 68 -7.07 17.51 5.69
C SER A 68 -5.86 17.44 6.64
N LYS A 69 -5.85 16.51 7.58
CA LYS A 69 -4.88 16.47 8.69
C LYS A 69 -4.13 15.15 8.79
N VAL A 70 -4.84 14.03 8.67
CA VAL A 70 -4.24 12.70 8.81
C VAL A 70 -3.17 12.47 7.75
N ARG A 71 -2.04 11.88 8.14
CA ARG A 71 -0.99 11.50 7.21
C ARG A 71 -1.38 10.23 6.47
N LEU A 72 -0.88 10.09 5.27
CA LEU A 72 -1.29 9.10 4.29
C LEU A 72 -0.10 8.18 4.00
N GLY A 73 -0.17 6.95 4.44
CA GLY A 73 0.95 6.02 4.37
C GLY A 73 0.74 4.87 3.41
N THR A 74 1.83 4.43 2.79
CA THR A 74 1.86 3.16 2.05
C THR A 74 2.41 2.06 2.94
N ALA A 75 1.65 0.97 3.14
CA ALA A 75 2.08 -0.17 3.95
C ALA A 75 1.79 -1.51 3.23
N VAL A 76 2.54 -1.84 2.24
CA VAL A 76 3.66 -1.12 1.66
C VAL A 76 3.46 -0.96 0.14
N VAL A 77 4.29 -0.15 -0.52
CA VAL A 77 4.49 -0.26 -1.96
C VAL A 77 5.43 -1.43 -2.23
N ASN A 78 5.02 -2.35 -3.08
CA ASN A 78 5.84 -3.49 -3.48
C ASN A 78 6.82 -3.08 -4.58
N ALA A 79 7.98 -2.58 -4.20
CA ALA A 79 8.98 -1.98 -5.11
C ALA A 79 9.32 -2.86 -6.32
N ALA A 80 9.22 -4.19 -6.17
CA ALA A 80 9.48 -5.17 -7.23
C ALA A 80 8.53 -5.06 -8.44
N TYR A 81 7.35 -4.45 -8.28
CA TYR A 81 6.38 -4.26 -9.36
C TYR A 81 6.51 -2.91 -10.08
N TRP A 82 7.38 -2.02 -9.58
CA TRP A 82 7.46 -0.65 -10.05
C TRP A 82 8.75 -0.35 -10.80
N HIS A 83 8.62 0.49 -11.82
CA HIS A 83 9.78 1.16 -12.38
C HIS A 83 10.21 2.29 -11.42
N PRO A 84 11.47 2.40 -10.99
CA PRO A 84 11.88 3.31 -9.93
C PRO A 84 11.61 4.79 -10.23
N ILE A 85 11.78 5.23 -11.47
CA ILE A 85 11.47 6.62 -11.87
C ILE A 85 9.97 6.90 -11.76
N LYS A 86 9.12 5.93 -12.17
CA LYS A 86 7.67 6.07 -12.07
C LYS A 86 7.23 6.10 -10.62
N LEU A 87 7.75 5.20 -9.81
CA LEU A 87 7.49 5.14 -8.37
C LEU A 87 7.82 6.46 -7.67
N ALA A 88 9.01 7.01 -7.93
CA ALA A 88 9.44 8.28 -7.37
C ALA A 88 8.53 9.44 -7.80
N GLY A 89 8.11 9.44 -9.06
CA GLY A 89 7.20 10.47 -9.59
C GLY A 89 5.82 10.44 -8.94
N GLU A 90 5.23 9.25 -8.77
CA GLU A 90 3.92 9.11 -8.13
C GLU A 90 3.97 9.47 -6.63
N ALA A 91 5.02 9.05 -5.93
CA ALA A 91 5.22 9.42 -4.53
C ALA A 91 5.38 10.95 -4.36
N ALA A 92 6.23 11.58 -5.18
CA ALA A 92 6.43 13.02 -5.13
C ALA A 92 5.16 13.80 -5.46
N PHE A 93 4.38 13.33 -6.44
CA PHE A 93 3.13 13.97 -6.82
C PHE A 93 2.09 13.88 -5.70
N LEU A 94 1.92 12.71 -5.08
CA LEU A 94 1.01 12.55 -3.95
C LEU A 94 1.43 13.42 -2.76
N ASP A 95 2.72 13.46 -2.43
CA ASP A 95 3.21 14.32 -1.36
C ASP A 95 2.90 15.80 -1.62
N LEU A 96 3.13 16.25 -2.86
CA LEU A 96 2.83 17.60 -3.28
C LEU A 96 1.35 17.96 -3.13
N ILE A 97 0.45 17.15 -3.70
CA ILE A 97 -1.00 17.47 -3.70
C ILE A 97 -1.66 17.26 -2.35
N SER A 98 -1.09 16.42 -1.50
CA SER A 98 -1.57 16.22 -0.12
C SER A 98 -1.04 17.26 0.85
N GLY A 99 -0.14 18.17 0.41
CA GLY A 99 0.49 19.17 1.28
C GLY A 99 1.53 18.59 2.23
N GLY A 100 2.32 17.62 1.77
CA GLY A 100 3.42 17.03 2.56
C GLY A 100 2.95 15.98 3.57
N ARG A 101 1.78 15.35 3.33
CA ARG A 101 1.21 14.35 4.25
C ARG A 101 1.63 12.92 3.95
N LEU A 102 2.42 12.66 2.92
CA LEU A 102 2.84 11.31 2.57
C LEU A 102 3.79 10.70 3.63
N GLU A 103 3.51 9.45 3.99
CA GLU A 103 4.43 8.53 4.69
C GLU A 103 4.74 7.37 3.75
N PHE A 104 5.97 7.30 3.28
CA PHE A 104 6.34 6.40 2.19
C PHE A 104 6.98 5.12 2.71
N GLY A 105 6.22 4.03 2.71
CA GLY A 105 6.68 2.69 3.07
C GLY A 105 6.92 1.81 1.85
N LEU A 106 8.11 1.22 1.77
CA LEU A 106 8.52 0.30 0.71
C LEU A 106 8.69 -1.12 1.24
N GLY A 107 8.34 -2.09 0.41
CA GLY A 107 8.56 -3.51 0.67
C GLY A 107 8.97 -4.27 -0.59
N SER A 108 9.43 -5.50 -0.39
CA SER A 108 9.82 -6.41 -1.47
C SER A 108 8.68 -7.26 -2.00
N GLY A 109 7.50 -7.20 -1.37
CA GLY A 109 6.37 -8.11 -1.62
C GLY A 109 6.42 -9.35 -0.74
N ALA A 110 5.24 -9.94 -0.46
CA ALA A 110 5.11 -11.06 0.46
C ALA A 110 4.45 -12.30 -0.15
N TYR A 111 3.59 -12.13 -1.15
CA TYR A 111 2.75 -13.23 -1.65
C TYR A 111 3.28 -13.76 -2.98
N GLN A 112 3.77 -15.01 -2.98
CA GLN A 112 4.23 -15.69 -4.19
C GLN A 112 3.16 -15.70 -5.28
N ARG A 113 1.89 -15.87 -4.93
CA ARG A 113 0.77 -15.85 -5.88
C ARG A 113 0.66 -14.55 -6.68
N GLU A 114 0.99 -13.40 -6.09
CA GLU A 114 1.02 -12.12 -6.80
C GLU A 114 2.20 -12.07 -7.77
N PHE A 115 3.38 -12.50 -7.34
CA PHE A 115 4.57 -12.57 -8.20
C PHE A 115 4.36 -13.51 -9.39
N ASP A 116 3.79 -14.67 -9.17
CA ASP A 116 3.52 -15.65 -10.23
C ASP A 116 2.59 -15.09 -11.31
N ARG A 117 1.65 -14.22 -10.91
CA ARG A 117 0.71 -13.56 -11.83
C ARG A 117 1.28 -12.32 -12.50
N MET A 118 2.05 -11.53 -11.78
CA MET A 118 2.63 -10.27 -12.27
C MET A 118 3.94 -10.48 -13.02
N ARG A 119 4.86 -11.27 -12.47
CA ARG A 119 6.18 -11.57 -13.05
C ARG A 119 6.69 -12.91 -12.52
N PRO A 120 6.38 -14.02 -13.18
CA PRO A 120 6.81 -15.35 -12.76
C PRO A 120 8.33 -15.42 -12.51
N GLY A 121 8.72 -15.98 -11.39
CA GLY A 121 10.13 -16.15 -10.99
C GLY A 121 10.75 -14.91 -10.31
N LEU A 122 10.10 -13.77 -10.26
CA LEU A 122 10.70 -12.55 -9.69
C LEU A 122 11.01 -12.70 -8.19
N LEU A 123 10.09 -13.26 -7.41
CA LEU A 123 10.31 -13.44 -5.97
C LEU A 123 11.47 -14.39 -5.69
N GLN A 124 11.58 -15.48 -6.44
CA GLN A 124 12.72 -16.41 -6.31
C GLN A 124 14.06 -15.69 -6.49
N THR A 125 14.14 -14.79 -7.48
CA THR A 125 15.34 -13.98 -7.70
C THR A 125 15.62 -13.04 -6.54
N CYS A 126 14.59 -12.38 -6.00
CA CYS A 126 14.75 -11.46 -4.87
C CYS A 126 15.11 -12.20 -3.57
N LEU A 127 14.51 -13.37 -3.31
CA LEU A 127 14.80 -14.17 -2.14
C LEU A 127 16.20 -14.80 -2.21
N LEU A 128 16.64 -15.26 -3.38
CA LEU A 128 17.99 -15.75 -3.59
C LEU A 128 19.03 -14.65 -3.31
N TYR A 129 18.81 -13.44 -3.81
CA TYR A 129 19.71 -12.33 -3.55
C TYR A 129 19.81 -11.98 -2.06
N THR A 130 18.70 -11.98 -1.33
CA THR A 130 18.69 -11.70 0.11
C THR A 130 19.28 -12.86 0.93
N SER A 131 19.06 -14.11 0.53
CA SER A 131 19.66 -15.28 1.19
C SER A 131 21.17 -15.36 0.93
N ASP A 132 21.62 -15.11 -0.30
CA ASP A 132 23.02 -15.09 -0.66
C ASP A 132 23.79 -13.97 0.07
N ALA A 133 23.18 -12.79 0.20
CA ALA A 133 23.77 -11.69 0.97
C ALA A 133 23.88 -12.01 2.47
N ALA A 134 22.97 -12.80 3.03
CA ALA A 134 23.06 -13.29 4.39
C ALA A 134 24.13 -14.39 4.57
N ASP A 135 24.28 -15.26 3.58
CA ASP A 135 25.29 -16.33 3.57
C ASP A 135 26.72 -15.77 3.39
N ASP A 136 26.90 -14.76 2.56
CA ASP A 136 28.20 -14.10 2.38
C ASP A 136 28.68 -13.32 3.60
N SER A 137 27.77 -12.93 4.50
CA SER A 137 28.11 -12.30 5.76
C SER A 137 28.57 -13.27 6.85
N LEU A 138 28.42 -14.59 6.60
CA LEU A 138 28.78 -15.67 7.52
C LEU A 138 30.04 -16.45 7.07
N ARG A 139 30.69 -16.04 6.01
CA ARG A 139 31.97 -16.56 5.51
C ARG A 139 33.04 -15.50 5.66
#